data_45e71af452e20818afda70b1197bc0d3
#
_entry.id   45e71af452e20818afda70b1197bc0d3
#
_cell.length_a   1.000
_cell.length_b   1.000
_cell.length_c   1.000
_cell.angle_alpha   90.00
_cell.angle_beta   90.00
_cell.angle_gamma   90.00
#
_symmetry.space_group_name_H-M   'P 1'
#
loop_
_entity.id
_entity.type
_entity.pdbx_description
1 polymer ?
#
loop_
_entity_poly.entity_id
_entity_poly.type
_entity_poly.pdbx_seq_one_letter_code
_entity_poly.pdbx_strand_id
1 'polypeptide(L)'
;PEGFERWLATNVYRQRQPGYAVATVALPLGDLSSDQARGLAEIGRRWVGGAIRTTVEQNIVLRWVPEGDLPGLYADLAAIGLAAPLDALLEQAAP
;
A
#
# COMPACT_ATOMS: atom_id res chain seq x y z
N PRO A 1 -4.94 -9.69 12.71
CA PRO A 1 -4.57 -10.68 11.69
C PRO A 1 -3.08 -10.64 11.38
N GLU A 2 -2.54 -11.82 11.15
CA GLU A 2 -1.11 -11.96 10.88
C GLU A 2 -0.68 -11.18 9.63
N GLY A 3 -1.53 -11.17 8.62
CA GLY A 3 -1.22 -10.45 7.39
C GLY A 3 -1.07 -8.96 7.59
N PHE A 4 -1.91 -8.39 8.44
CA PHE A 4 -1.83 -6.96 8.73
C PHE A 4 -0.52 -6.60 9.42
N GLU A 5 -0.12 -7.39 10.42
CA GLU A 5 1.11 -7.12 11.14
C GLU A 5 2.34 -7.15 10.24
N ARG A 6 2.41 -8.15 9.36
CA ARG A 6 3.51 -8.25 8.42
C ARG A 6 3.52 -7.09 7.43
N TRP A 7 2.34 -6.75 6.89
CA TRP A 7 2.20 -5.62 5.98
C TRP A 7 2.64 -4.32 6.67
N LEU A 8 2.22 -4.13 7.91
CA LEU A 8 2.59 -2.96 8.68
C LEU A 8 4.11 -2.86 8.84
N ALA A 9 4.76 -3.98 9.10
CA ALA A 9 6.21 -4.01 9.31
C ALA A 9 7.00 -3.76 8.01
N THR A 10 6.47 -4.19 6.86
CA THR A 10 7.23 -4.16 5.61
C THR A 10 6.83 -3.02 4.68
N ASN A 11 5.57 -2.55 4.75
CA ASN A 11 5.04 -1.60 3.77
C ASN A 11 4.78 -0.22 4.34
N VAL A 12 4.85 -0.05 5.67
CA VAL A 12 4.46 1.19 6.32
C VAL A 12 5.62 1.78 7.09
N TYR A 13 5.82 3.07 6.97
CA TYR A 13 6.76 3.77 7.84
C TYR A 13 6.13 5.10 8.29
N ARG A 14 6.61 5.61 9.42
CA ARG A 14 6.08 6.86 9.96
C ARG A 14 6.52 8.04 9.13
N GLN A 15 5.59 8.95 8.90
CA GLN A 15 5.87 10.21 8.29
C GLN A 15 6.52 11.12 9.35
N ARG A 16 7.22 12.15 8.88
CA ARG A 16 7.86 13.10 9.80
C ARG A 16 6.82 13.76 10.71
N GLN A 17 5.64 14.02 10.18
CA GLN A 17 4.55 14.63 10.95
C GLN A 17 3.92 13.58 11.85
N PRO A 18 3.78 13.87 13.18
CA PRO A 18 3.20 12.90 14.11
C PRO A 18 1.78 12.51 13.72
N GLY A 19 1.44 11.24 13.92
CA GLY A 19 0.11 10.73 13.66
C GLY A 19 -0.14 10.29 12.24
N TYR A 20 0.83 10.47 11.34
CA TYR A 20 0.70 10.10 9.94
C TYR A 20 1.74 9.05 9.54
N ALA A 21 1.38 8.27 8.55
CA ALA A 21 2.25 7.22 8.04
C ALA A 21 2.23 7.23 6.51
N VAL A 22 3.22 6.58 5.93
CA VAL A 22 3.31 6.34 4.50
C VAL A 22 3.14 4.85 4.28
N ALA A 23 2.18 4.47 3.44
CA ALA A 23 1.96 3.07 3.09
C ALA A 23 2.38 2.84 1.63
N THR A 24 3.17 1.81 1.40
CA THR A 24 3.61 1.44 0.06
C THR A 24 2.81 0.24 -0.42
N VAL A 25 2.23 0.37 -1.60
CA VAL A 25 1.52 -0.72 -2.27
C VAL A 25 2.49 -1.35 -3.25
N ALA A 26 2.82 -2.62 -3.00
CA ALA A 26 3.72 -3.37 -3.86
C ALA A 26 2.94 -3.89 -5.07
N LEU A 27 3.37 -3.53 -6.28
CA LEU A 27 2.73 -3.98 -7.51
C LEU A 27 3.42 -5.26 -8.00
N PRO A 28 2.66 -6.35 -8.18
CA PRO A 28 3.27 -7.61 -8.63
C PRO A 28 3.87 -7.44 -10.02
N LEU A 29 5.20 -7.50 -10.11
CA LEU A 29 5.96 -7.38 -11.36
C LEU A 29 5.54 -6.17 -12.20
N GLY A 30 5.08 -5.12 -11.53
CA GLY A 30 4.63 -3.91 -12.22
C GLY A 30 3.31 -4.04 -12.95
N ASP A 31 2.60 -5.12 -12.75
CA ASP A 31 1.36 -5.37 -13.46
C ASP A 31 0.15 -5.08 -12.57
N LEU A 32 -0.79 -4.32 -13.12
CA LEU A 32 -1.96 -3.88 -12.39
C LEU A 32 -3.17 -4.01 -13.31
N SER A 33 -4.15 -4.82 -12.92
CA SER A 33 -5.35 -4.97 -13.72
C SER A 33 -6.18 -3.68 -13.72
N SER A 34 -7.07 -3.54 -14.71
CA SER A 34 -7.96 -2.38 -14.76
C SER A 34 -8.84 -2.28 -13.53
N ASP A 35 -9.33 -3.41 -13.04
CA ASP A 35 -10.15 -3.42 -11.83
C ASP A 35 -9.34 -2.99 -10.61
N GLN A 36 -8.09 -3.47 -10.50
CA GLN A 36 -7.21 -3.06 -9.41
C GLN A 36 -6.89 -1.57 -9.50
N ALA A 37 -6.65 -1.05 -10.70
CA ALA A 37 -6.38 0.38 -10.88
C ALA A 37 -7.56 1.23 -10.42
N ARG A 38 -8.77 0.84 -10.79
CA ARG A 38 -9.98 1.55 -10.36
C ARG A 38 -10.16 1.46 -8.84
N GLY A 39 -9.95 0.28 -8.28
CA GLY A 39 -10.06 0.08 -6.83
C GLY A 39 -9.03 0.89 -6.08
N LEU A 40 -7.80 0.93 -6.58
CA LEU A 40 -6.74 1.71 -5.95
C LEU A 40 -7.04 3.21 -5.99
N ALA A 41 -7.57 3.71 -7.11
CA ALA A 41 -7.97 5.11 -7.20
C ALA A 41 -9.06 5.45 -6.17
N GLU A 42 -10.03 4.56 -5.99
CA GLU A 42 -11.08 4.73 -5.01
C GLU A 42 -10.52 4.75 -3.58
N ILE A 43 -9.59 3.84 -3.29
CA ILE A 43 -8.92 3.78 -1.99
C ILE A 43 -8.15 5.08 -1.75
N GLY A 44 -7.45 5.58 -2.76
CA GLY A 44 -6.73 6.85 -2.63
C GLY A 44 -7.64 8.01 -2.29
N ARG A 45 -8.79 8.10 -2.94
CA ARG A 45 -9.75 9.15 -2.64
C ARG A 45 -10.32 9.01 -1.23
N ARG A 46 -10.59 7.78 -0.82
CA ARG A 46 -11.22 7.51 0.47
C ARG A 46 -10.29 7.77 1.66
N TRP A 47 -9.04 7.33 1.55
CA TRP A 47 -8.15 7.30 2.71
C TRP A 47 -7.11 8.43 2.75
N VAL A 48 -6.67 8.90 1.58
CA VAL A 48 -5.57 9.87 1.51
C VAL A 48 -5.90 11.10 0.67
N GLY A 49 -7.17 11.29 0.32
CA GLY A 49 -7.59 12.47 -0.43
C GLY A 49 -6.92 12.59 -1.81
N GLY A 50 -6.49 11.47 -2.38
CA GLY A 50 -5.83 11.50 -3.68
C GLY A 50 -4.32 11.69 -3.62
N ALA A 51 -3.72 11.71 -2.43
CA ALA A 51 -2.26 11.90 -2.27
C ALA A 51 -1.53 10.59 -2.57
N ILE A 52 -1.49 10.22 -3.84
CA ILE A 52 -0.86 8.99 -4.34
C ILE A 52 0.36 9.37 -5.15
N ARG A 53 1.45 8.63 -4.97
CA ARG A 53 2.68 8.81 -5.74
C ARG A 53 3.17 7.46 -6.25
N THR A 54 3.84 7.47 -7.38
CA THR A 54 4.52 6.29 -7.90
C THR A 54 6.02 6.41 -7.63
N THR A 55 6.70 5.27 -7.55
CA THR A 55 8.14 5.22 -7.34
C THR A 55 8.82 4.65 -8.58
N VAL A 56 10.14 4.80 -8.64
CA VAL A 56 10.92 4.22 -9.74
C VAL A 56 10.88 2.69 -9.70
N GLU A 57 10.62 2.09 -8.55
CA GLU A 57 10.45 0.64 -8.41
C GLU A 57 9.06 0.17 -8.83
N GLN A 58 8.24 1.07 -9.37
CA GLN A 58 6.88 0.78 -9.81
C GLN A 58 5.95 0.38 -8.67
N ASN A 59 6.22 0.91 -7.49
CA ASN A 59 5.30 0.79 -6.36
C ASN A 59 4.43 2.05 -6.26
N ILE A 60 3.31 1.93 -5.58
CA ILE A 60 2.43 3.06 -5.30
C ILE A 60 2.64 3.47 -3.85
N VAL A 61 2.80 4.76 -3.63
CA VAL A 61 3.02 5.30 -2.29
C VAL A 61 1.80 6.11 -1.89
N LEU A 62 1.18 5.75 -0.77
CA LEU A 62 0.06 6.48 -0.19
C LEU A 62 0.59 7.29 0.98
N ARG A 63 0.62 8.59 0.82
CA ARG A 63 1.15 9.51 1.84
C ARG A 63 0.03 10.09 2.68
N TRP A 64 0.38 10.59 3.85
CA TRP A 64 -0.55 11.28 4.75
C TRP A 64 -1.67 10.36 5.24
N VAL A 65 -1.35 9.10 5.52
CA VAL A 65 -2.31 8.16 6.08
C VAL A 65 -2.36 8.36 7.59
N PRO A 66 -3.50 8.76 8.16
CA PRO A 66 -3.61 8.80 9.62
C PRO A 66 -3.36 7.39 10.18
N GLU A 67 -2.55 7.31 11.25
CA GLU A 67 -2.17 5.99 11.77
C GLU A 67 -3.39 5.15 12.15
N GLY A 68 -4.44 5.78 12.66
CA GLY A 68 -5.66 5.07 13.01
C GLY A 68 -6.41 4.48 11.84
N ASP A 69 -6.12 4.92 10.61
CA ASP A 69 -6.78 4.43 9.41
C ASP A 69 -6.05 3.23 8.78
N LEU A 70 -4.87 2.88 9.28
CA LEU A 70 -4.09 1.80 8.69
C LEU A 70 -4.81 0.45 8.63
N PRO A 71 -5.56 0.02 9.67
CA PRO A 71 -6.28 -1.24 9.56
C PRO A 71 -7.34 -1.23 8.45
N GLY A 72 -8.09 -0.13 8.31
CA GLY A 72 -9.11 -0.01 7.26
C GLY A 72 -8.48 0.04 5.87
N LEU A 73 -7.39 0.79 5.73
CA LEU A 73 -6.67 0.86 4.48
C LEU A 73 -6.14 -0.51 4.06
N TYR A 74 -5.55 -1.24 5.00
CA TYR A 74 -5.09 -2.60 4.73
C TYR A 74 -6.22 -3.50 4.24
N ALA A 75 -7.37 -3.45 4.92
CA ALA A 75 -8.50 -4.29 4.55
C ALA A 75 -8.97 -4.00 3.12
N ASP A 76 -9.04 -2.73 2.74
CA ASP A 76 -9.44 -2.36 1.39
C ASP A 76 -8.41 -2.78 0.34
N LEU A 77 -7.12 -2.63 0.66
CA LEU A 77 -6.06 -3.09 -0.25
C LEU A 77 -6.09 -4.61 -0.40
N ALA A 78 -6.29 -5.33 0.69
CA ALA A 78 -6.37 -6.79 0.65
C ALA A 78 -7.55 -7.25 -0.20
N ALA A 79 -8.67 -6.54 -0.14
CA ALA A 79 -9.87 -6.89 -0.90
C ALA A 79 -9.64 -6.85 -2.41
N ILE A 80 -8.70 -6.02 -2.89
CA ILE A 80 -8.39 -5.95 -4.32
C ILE A 80 -7.06 -6.63 -4.66
N GLY A 81 -6.49 -7.39 -3.71
CA GLY A 81 -5.27 -8.16 -3.95
C GLY A 81 -4.00 -7.35 -3.97
N LEU A 82 -3.98 -6.19 -3.33
CA LEU A 82 -2.81 -5.30 -3.33
C LEU A 82 -2.20 -5.10 -1.94
N ALA A 83 -2.34 -6.08 -1.05
CA ALA A 83 -1.77 -6.00 0.31
C ALA A 83 -0.59 -6.93 0.50
N ALA A 84 0.13 -7.29 -0.55
CA ALA A 84 1.30 -8.16 -0.44
C ALA A 84 2.43 -7.45 0.31
N PRO A 85 3.12 -8.15 1.22
CA PRO A 85 4.31 -7.59 1.85
C PRO A 85 5.40 -7.33 0.82
N LEU A 86 6.13 -6.23 1.00
CA LEU A 86 7.21 -5.88 0.07
C LEU A 86 8.29 -6.95 0.00
N ASP A 87 8.64 -7.55 1.13
CA ASP A 87 9.68 -8.58 1.16
C ASP A 87 9.28 -9.82 0.38
N ALA A 88 7.99 -10.14 0.33
CA ALA A 88 7.51 -11.28 -0.45
C ALA A 88 7.69 -11.05 -1.95
N LEU A 89 7.48 -9.81 -2.41
CA LEU A 89 7.70 -9.47 -3.82
C LEU A 89 9.17 -9.47 -4.19
N LEU A 90 10.04 -9.05 -3.26
CA LEU A 90 11.49 -9.14 -3.49
C LEU A 90 11.93 -10.59 -3.67
N GLU A 91 11.37 -11.49 -2.89
CA GLU A 91 11.67 -12.91 -3.05
C GLU A 91 11.22 -13.44 -4.41
N GLN A 92 10.06 -13.02 -4.88
CA GLN A 92 9.57 -13.42 -6.19
C GLN A 92 10.42 -12.87 -7.33
N ALA A 93 10.99 -11.70 -7.14
CA ALA A 93 11.83 -11.07 -8.16
C ALA A 93 13.25 -11.63 -8.18
N ALA A 94 13.67 -12.36 -7.16
CA ALA A 94 15.00 -12.91 -7.09
C ALA A 94 15.19 -13.99 -8.18
N PRO A 95 16.36 -14.01 -8.83
CA PRO A 95 16.63 -15.02 -9.85
C PRO A 95 16.78 -16.43 -9.29
#